data_728bb3d431cee4f0c33cc927023e82cc
#
_entry.id   728bb3d431cee4f0c33cc927023e82cc
#
_cell.length_a   1.000
_cell.length_b   1.000
_cell.length_c   1.000
_cell.angle_alpha   90.00
_cell.angle_beta   90.00
_cell.angle_gamma   90.00
#
_symmetry.space_group_name_H-M   'P 1'
#
loop_
_entity.id
_entity.type
_entity.pdbx_description
1 polymer ?
#
loop_
_entity_poly.entity_id
_entity_poly.type
_entity_poly.pdbx_seq_one_letter_code
_entity_poly.pdbx_strand_id
1 'polypeptide(L)'
;MCLSLHPSTRWRRRPPCRAIVICLLCLVGLAGGAGAQTRRRRLDKPARKPARSAPAPLQRAPEVPQPVGSALAAPLRVCAGGDVTLGTNLDLAWERAADDSMRRVYGLSPAPDSLARQLSPLFAGADLALINVEGAIGDGPAPRKCKRSSHSCFAFRQPTSTAEALRRAFDSTTQVVGNVANNHSHDAGGEGRETTIALLEQAGVHVTGVDTLATPVALPSGDTVAVLGFYTDASTPDARDLAAVHRYVSRAVDRWGTVIVTMHLGAEGPTAQRTRNANEIFLKESRGNPVAFADAAFNAGATLVIGHGPHVLRAGEWHGDRLVLYSLGNLLTYGPFKLHDPTDRGAVACATIDSVRHVASAELRATKQIWTGVLQPDSTARAFRLVDSLSALDFPETGVTVDSTGALGRRIPRSAADRTPR
;
A
#
# COMPACT_ATOMS: atom_id res chain seq x y z
N MET A 1 9.07 58.61 6.97
CA MET A 1 9.23 59.11 5.59
C MET A 1 8.57 58.11 4.66
N CYS A 2 7.46 58.54 4.08
CA CYS A 2 6.71 57.78 3.06
C CYS A 2 7.46 57.73 1.75
N LEU A 3 7.29 56.61 1.04
CA LEU A 3 7.09 56.65 -0.42
C LEU A 3 6.50 55.33 -0.88
N SER A 4 5.24 55.40 -1.23
CA SER A 4 4.46 54.43 -2.01
C SER A 4 4.78 54.55 -3.49
N LEU A 5 4.84 53.44 -4.21
CA LEU A 5 4.58 53.39 -5.64
C LEU A 5 3.93 52.06 -6.03
N HIS A 6 2.65 52.15 -6.36
CA HIS A 6 1.95 51.18 -7.21
C HIS A 6 2.23 51.47 -8.69
N PRO A 7 2.18 50.50 -9.57
CA PRO A 7 1.47 50.68 -10.81
C PRO A 7 0.40 49.61 -11.07
N SER A 8 -0.77 50.11 -11.35
CA SER A 8 -1.93 49.46 -11.90
C SER A 8 -1.68 49.00 -13.34
N THR A 9 -1.95 47.75 -13.68
CA THR A 9 -2.14 47.31 -15.06
C THR A 9 -3.55 46.77 -15.26
N ARG A 10 -4.30 47.50 -16.09
CA ARG A 10 -5.68 47.21 -16.52
C ARG A 10 -5.70 45.96 -17.42
N TRP A 11 -6.55 45.00 -17.10
CA TRP A 11 -6.94 43.91 -18.00
C TRP A 11 -8.05 44.38 -18.94
N ARG A 12 -7.76 44.40 -20.25
CA ARG A 12 -8.76 44.60 -21.30
C ARG A 12 -9.58 43.33 -21.50
N ARG A 13 -10.89 43.49 -21.42
CA ARG A 13 -11.88 42.44 -21.80
C ARG A 13 -11.93 42.33 -23.33
N ARG A 14 -11.89 41.12 -23.86
CA ARG A 14 -12.23 40.79 -25.24
C ARG A 14 -13.66 40.25 -25.31
N PRO A 15 -14.43 40.54 -26.39
CA PRO A 15 -15.83 40.15 -26.53
C PRO A 15 -15.98 38.69 -27.05
N PRO A 16 -17.16 38.09 -26.91
CA PRO A 16 -17.40 36.68 -27.27
C PRO A 16 -17.67 36.53 -28.78
N CYS A 17 -17.05 35.55 -29.42
CA CYS A 17 -17.38 35.10 -30.76
C CYS A 17 -18.71 34.35 -30.79
N ARG A 18 -19.59 34.79 -31.67
CA ARG A 18 -20.89 34.18 -31.99
C ARG A 18 -20.69 32.87 -32.80
N ALA A 19 -21.35 31.83 -32.38
CA ALA A 19 -21.49 30.59 -33.14
C ALA A 19 -22.45 30.79 -34.31
N ILE A 20 -22.06 30.37 -35.50
CA ILE A 20 -22.90 30.29 -36.71
C ILE A 20 -23.42 28.87 -36.80
N VAL A 21 -24.74 28.76 -36.74
CA VAL A 21 -25.49 27.52 -37.04
C VAL A 21 -25.73 27.48 -38.54
N ILE A 22 -25.26 26.43 -39.24
CA ILE A 22 -25.63 26.15 -40.62
C ILE A 22 -26.55 24.94 -40.65
N CYS A 23 -27.81 25.18 -40.93
CA CYS A 23 -28.81 24.18 -41.34
C CYS A 23 -28.56 23.83 -42.84
N LEU A 24 -28.48 22.56 -43.17
CA LEU A 24 -28.67 22.10 -44.55
C LEU A 24 -29.78 21.07 -44.57
N LEU A 25 -30.91 21.52 -45.12
CA LEU A 25 -32.00 20.70 -45.67
C LEU A 25 -31.65 20.36 -47.15
N CYS A 26 -32.00 19.18 -47.57
CA CYS A 26 -32.37 18.77 -48.94
C CYS A 26 -32.21 17.25 -49.05
N LEU A 27 -32.98 16.48 -49.73
CA LEU A 27 -34.19 16.54 -50.60
C LEU A 27 -34.63 15.08 -50.81
N VAL A 28 -35.89 14.92 -51.02
CA VAL A 28 -36.64 13.69 -51.30
C VAL A 28 -36.30 13.14 -52.70
N GLY A 29 -36.19 11.81 -52.82
CA GLY A 29 -36.21 11.07 -54.09
C GLY A 29 -37.01 9.78 -53.97
N LEU A 30 -38.19 9.78 -54.62
CA LEU A 30 -39.11 8.63 -54.80
C LEU A 30 -38.68 7.73 -55.96
N ALA A 31 -38.72 6.43 -55.79
CA ALA A 31 -39.17 5.43 -56.79
C ALA A 31 -39.09 4.03 -56.17
N GLY A 32 -40.20 3.32 -56.08
CA GLY A 32 -40.61 2.30 -56.99
C GLY A 32 -40.51 0.89 -56.40
N GLY A 33 -41.59 0.37 -55.87
CA GLY A 33 -42.18 -0.87 -55.63
C GLY A 33 -41.49 -2.24 -55.89
N ALA A 34 -41.61 -3.13 -54.91
CA ALA A 34 -41.93 -4.54 -55.09
C ALA A 34 -42.24 -5.18 -53.74
N GLY A 35 -43.36 -5.85 -53.62
CA GLY A 35 -43.86 -6.44 -52.39
C GLY A 35 -43.06 -7.67 -51.94
N ALA A 36 -42.86 -7.72 -50.64
CA ALA A 36 -42.44 -8.94 -49.97
C ALA A 36 -43.13 -9.02 -48.62
N GLN A 37 -43.87 -10.10 -48.45
CA GLN A 37 -44.60 -10.44 -47.24
C GLN A 37 -43.71 -10.52 -46.04
N THR A 38 -43.84 -9.63 -45.10
CA THR A 38 -43.15 -9.68 -43.78
C THR A 38 -43.87 -10.66 -42.85
N ARG A 39 -43.31 -11.87 -42.70
CA ARG A 39 -43.56 -12.71 -41.52
C ARG A 39 -43.11 -11.95 -40.28
N ARG A 40 -44.05 -11.55 -39.44
CA ARG A 40 -43.81 -11.05 -38.11
C ARG A 40 -43.14 -12.16 -37.28
N ARG A 41 -41.81 -12.08 -37.09
CA ARG A 41 -41.13 -12.82 -36.03
C ARG A 41 -41.53 -12.17 -34.69
N ARG A 42 -42.15 -12.93 -33.81
CA ARG A 42 -42.30 -12.59 -32.39
C ARG A 42 -40.88 -12.43 -31.84
N LEU A 43 -40.57 -11.26 -31.31
CA LEU A 43 -39.39 -11.03 -30.47
C LEU A 43 -39.65 -11.70 -29.11
N ASP A 44 -39.05 -12.87 -28.92
CA ASP A 44 -39.00 -13.48 -27.58
C ASP A 44 -38.22 -12.58 -26.64
N LYS A 45 -38.83 -12.23 -25.53
CA LYS A 45 -38.12 -11.48 -24.47
C LYS A 45 -36.94 -12.30 -24.00
N PRO A 46 -35.72 -11.69 -23.83
CA PRO A 46 -34.60 -12.43 -23.32
C PRO A 46 -34.94 -12.92 -21.89
N ALA A 47 -34.71 -14.21 -21.65
CA ALA A 47 -34.89 -14.83 -20.36
C ALA A 47 -34.03 -14.08 -19.33
N ARG A 48 -34.66 -13.64 -18.22
CA ARG A 48 -33.94 -13.08 -17.08
C ARG A 48 -32.96 -14.15 -16.58
N LYS A 49 -31.64 -13.86 -16.66
CA LYS A 49 -30.64 -14.65 -15.94
C LYS A 49 -31.00 -14.67 -14.46
N PRO A 50 -30.98 -15.84 -13.81
CA PRO A 50 -31.23 -15.89 -12.37
C PRO A 50 -30.21 -14.98 -11.65
N ALA A 51 -30.69 -14.17 -10.73
CA ALA A 51 -29.86 -13.38 -9.85
C ALA A 51 -28.88 -14.33 -9.13
N ARG A 52 -27.58 -14.08 -9.29
CA ARG A 52 -26.58 -14.78 -8.48
C ARG A 52 -26.89 -14.45 -7.02
N SER A 53 -27.25 -15.46 -6.25
CA SER A 53 -27.35 -15.35 -4.79
C SER A 53 -26.02 -14.82 -4.25
N ALA A 54 -26.10 -13.83 -3.34
CA ALA A 54 -24.94 -13.37 -2.60
C ALA A 54 -24.23 -14.58 -1.94
N PRO A 55 -22.90 -14.64 -1.97
CA PRO A 55 -22.18 -15.70 -1.27
C PRO A 55 -22.58 -15.67 0.21
N ALA A 56 -22.87 -16.83 0.77
CA ALA A 56 -23.14 -16.99 2.19
C ALA A 56 -21.93 -16.46 2.99
N PRO A 57 -22.12 -15.87 4.20
CA PRO A 57 -21.02 -15.48 5.05
C PRO A 57 -20.12 -16.68 5.27
N LEU A 58 -18.81 -16.48 5.00
CA LEU A 58 -17.80 -17.52 5.22
C LEU A 58 -17.88 -17.96 6.68
N GLN A 59 -18.23 -19.22 6.92
CA GLN A 59 -18.16 -19.82 8.24
C GLN A 59 -16.71 -19.71 8.74
N ARG A 60 -16.56 -19.38 10.02
CA ARG A 60 -15.25 -19.35 10.72
C ARG A 60 -14.51 -20.62 10.34
N ALA A 61 -13.34 -20.46 9.70
CA ALA A 61 -12.53 -21.59 9.28
C ALA A 61 -12.15 -22.44 10.51
N PRO A 62 -12.14 -23.76 10.38
CA PRO A 62 -11.64 -24.65 11.44
C PRO A 62 -10.19 -24.26 11.76
N GLU A 63 -9.80 -24.44 13.02
CA GLU A 63 -8.43 -24.24 13.50
C GLU A 63 -7.46 -24.98 12.57
N VAL A 64 -6.57 -24.22 11.90
CA VAL A 64 -5.60 -24.82 10.97
C VAL A 64 -4.60 -25.64 11.78
N PRO A 65 -4.35 -26.91 11.44
CA PRO A 65 -3.34 -27.69 12.10
C PRO A 65 -2.00 -26.96 12.12
N GLN A 66 -1.33 -26.93 13.27
CA GLN A 66 0.00 -26.32 13.40
C GLN A 66 0.98 -27.03 12.45
N PRO A 67 1.79 -26.30 11.67
CA PRO A 67 2.75 -26.90 10.75
C PRO A 67 3.79 -27.74 11.53
N VAL A 68 4.23 -28.82 10.92
CA VAL A 68 5.26 -29.73 11.45
C VAL A 68 6.62 -29.07 11.27
N GLY A 69 6.90 -28.04 12.07
CA GLY A 69 8.19 -27.34 12.12
C GLY A 69 8.57 -27.09 13.58
N SER A 70 9.85 -27.08 13.88
CA SER A 70 10.34 -26.72 15.22
C SER A 70 9.85 -25.34 15.63
N ALA A 71 9.55 -25.17 16.93
CA ALA A 71 9.31 -23.85 17.50
C ALA A 71 10.47 -22.90 17.16
N LEU A 72 10.22 -21.59 17.11
CA LEU A 72 11.30 -20.60 17.00
C LEU A 72 12.23 -20.74 18.20
N ALA A 73 13.54 -20.70 17.95
CA ALA A 73 14.57 -20.81 19.00
C ALA A 73 14.52 -19.63 19.96
N ALA A 74 14.09 -18.46 19.48
CA ALA A 74 13.88 -17.25 20.26
C ALA A 74 12.68 -16.46 19.74
N PRO A 75 12.06 -15.59 20.56
CA PRO A 75 11.06 -14.66 20.05
C PRO A 75 11.63 -13.80 18.92
N LEU A 76 10.86 -13.63 17.85
CA LEU A 76 11.22 -12.85 16.67
C LEU A 76 10.54 -11.49 16.69
N ARG A 77 11.32 -10.42 16.63
CA ARG A 77 10.78 -9.07 16.51
C ARG A 77 10.78 -8.60 15.05
N VAL A 78 9.59 -8.54 14.47
CA VAL A 78 9.36 -8.03 13.12
C VAL A 78 8.87 -6.60 13.20
N CYS A 79 9.59 -5.66 12.56
CA CYS A 79 9.12 -4.29 12.37
C CYS A 79 8.82 -4.07 10.89
N ALA A 80 7.63 -3.63 10.56
CA ALA A 80 7.20 -3.35 9.19
C ALA A 80 6.82 -1.88 9.04
N GLY A 81 7.32 -1.21 8.00
CA GLY A 81 7.03 0.19 7.70
C GLY A 81 6.05 0.36 6.56
N GLY A 82 5.44 1.54 6.44
CA GLY A 82 4.62 1.92 5.30
C GLY A 82 5.44 2.17 4.02
N ASP A 83 4.87 2.95 3.09
CA ASP A 83 5.45 3.18 1.77
C ASP A 83 6.71 4.04 1.83
N VAL A 84 7.77 3.62 1.12
CA VAL A 84 9.07 4.29 1.07
C VAL A 84 9.47 4.59 -0.38
N THR A 85 9.69 5.89 -0.68
CA THR A 85 10.13 6.41 -1.99
C THR A 85 11.17 7.50 -1.76
N LEU A 86 12.43 7.27 -2.14
CA LEU A 86 13.56 8.18 -1.87
C LEU A 86 14.01 8.98 -3.11
N GLY A 87 13.04 9.50 -3.86
CA GLY A 87 13.26 10.24 -5.08
C GLY A 87 12.41 9.72 -6.23
N THR A 88 12.13 10.55 -7.22
CA THR A 88 11.16 10.18 -8.27
C THR A 88 11.64 10.42 -9.69
N ASN A 89 12.59 11.35 -9.88
CA ASN A 89 13.03 11.82 -11.21
C ASN A 89 11.86 12.30 -12.12
N LEU A 90 10.78 12.83 -11.50
CA LEU A 90 9.61 13.30 -12.22
C LEU A 90 9.74 14.75 -12.70
N ASP A 91 10.29 15.61 -11.87
CA ASP A 91 10.44 17.04 -12.11
C ASP A 91 11.78 17.53 -11.52
N LEU A 92 12.80 17.58 -12.38
CA LEU A 92 14.15 17.99 -11.99
C LEU A 92 14.25 19.46 -11.54
N ALA A 93 13.32 20.33 -11.95
CA ALA A 93 13.29 21.72 -11.50
C ALA A 93 12.74 21.78 -10.07
N TRP A 94 11.65 21.07 -9.81
CA TRP A 94 11.12 20.90 -8.46
C TRP A 94 12.14 20.28 -7.53
N GLU A 95 12.81 19.19 -7.98
CA GLU A 95 13.78 18.45 -7.19
C GLU A 95 14.94 19.34 -6.70
N ARG A 96 15.55 20.13 -7.61
CA ARG A 96 16.58 21.12 -7.22
C ARG A 96 16.10 22.13 -6.20
N ALA A 97 14.88 22.68 -6.38
CA ALA A 97 14.31 23.64 -5.43
C ALA A 97 13.98 23.00 -4.07
N ALA A 98 13.52 21.75 -4.10
CA ALA A 98 13.26 20.96 -2.90
C ALA A 98 14.56 20.61 -2.15
N ASP A 99 15.60 20.19 -2.86
CA ASP A 99 16.94 19.92 -2.30
C ASP A 99 17.50 21.14 -1.57
N ASP A 100 17.41 22.31 -2.20
CA ASP A 100 17.87 23.56 -1.59
C ASP A 100 17.06 23.94 -0.35
N SER A 101 15.73 23.70 -0.39
CA SER A 101 14.85 23.96 0.73
C SER A 101 15.11 22.99 1.88
N MET A 102 15.33 21.69 1.59
CA MET A 102 15.65 20.68 2.61
C MET A 102 16.94 21.03 3.36
N ARG A 103 17.98 21.42 2.64
CA ARG A 103 19.26 21.84 3.26
C ARG A 103 19.11 23.10 4.10
N ARG A 104 18.44 24.14 3.57
CA ARG A 104 18.33 25.44 4.25
C ARG A 104 17.36 25.45 5.42
N VAL A 105 16.21 24.78 5.29
CA VAL A 105 15.13 24.88 6.28
C VAL A 105 15.25 23.77 7.33
N TYR A 106 15.59 22.57 6.91
CA TYR A 106 15.60 21.39 7.78
C TYR A 106 17.00 20.90 8.16
N GLY A 107 18.05 21.45 7.53
CA GLY A 107 19.45 21.01 7.77
C GLY A 107 19.71 19.58 7.30
N LEU A 108 18.84 19.00 6.46
CA LEU A 108 18.95 17.64 5.95
C LEU A 108 19.51 17.62 4.54
N SER A 109 20.31 16.59 4.24
CA SER A 109 20.71 16.30 2.87
C SER A 109 19.58 15.53 2.16
N PRO A 110 19.27 15.82 0.89
CA PRO A 110 18.34 15.04 0.10
C PRO A 110 18.92 13.69 -0.40
N ALA A 111 20.21 13.43 -0.13
CA ALA A 111 20.81 12.16 -0.51
C ALA A 111 20.07 10.97 0.14
N PRO A 112 19.89 9.85 -0.58
CA PRO A 112 19.18 8.68 -0.08
C PRO A 112 19.65 8.21 1.31
N ASP A 113 20.95 8.26 1.61
CA ASP A 113 21.48 7.92 2.94
C ASP A 113 20.95 8.82 4.07
N SER A 114 20.87 10.11 3.82
CA SER A 114 20.33 11.06 4.83
C SER A 114 18.84 10.88 5.02
N LEU A 115 18.11 10.63 3.93
CA LEU A 115 16.68 10.35 3.98
C LEU A 115 16.42 9.04 4.72
N ALA A 116 17.04 7.94 4.29
CA ALA A 116 16.84 6.61 4.86
C ALA A 116 17.22 6.52 6.33
N ARG A 117 18.26 7.27 6.77
CA ARG A 117 18.69 7.29 8.17
C ARG A 117 17.60 7.72 9.15
N GLN A 118 16.61 8.48 8.69
CA GLN A 118 15.45 8.86 9.52
C GLN A 118 14.59 7.64 9.90
N LEU A 119 14.73 6.51 9.20
CA LEU A 119 14.04 5.26 9.52
C LEU A 119 14.69 4.52 10.70
N SER A 120 15.99 4.68 10.93
CA SER A 120 16.76 3.92 11.93
C SER A 120 16.10 3.86 13.31
N PRO A 121 15.67 4.97 13.94
CA PRO A 121 15.07 4.92 15.27
C PRO A 121 13.71 4.23 15.29
N LEU A 122 13.00 4.20 14.15
CA LEU A 122 11.68 3.59 14.04
C LEU A 122 11.76 2.05 13.98
N PHE A 123 12.89 1.50 13.57
CA PHE A 123 13.12 0.06 13.46
C PHE A 123 14.08 -0.47 14.53
N ALA A 124 14.47 0.36 15.48
CA ALA A 124 15.39 -0.05 16.56
C ALA A 124 14.89 -1.31 17.27
N GLY A 125 15.78 -2.30 17.42
CA GLY A 125 15.52 -3.59 18.06
C GLY A 125 14.77 -4.59 17.17
N ALA A 126 14.66 -4.36 15.86
CA ALA A 126 14.08 -5.33 14.92
C ALA A 126 15.10 -6.42 14.57
N ASP A 127 14.68 -7.69 14.62
CA ASP A 127 15.41 -8.80 14.01
C ASP A 127 15.17 -8.84 12.51
N LEU A 128 13.95 -8.49 12.06
CA LEU A 128 13.55 -8.37 10.67
C LEU A 128 12.83 -7.02 10.44
N ALA A 129 13.32 -6.24 9.47
CA ALA A 129 12.72 -5.00 8.99
C ALA A 129 12.09 -5.25 7.61
N LEU A 130 10.79 -4.99 7.47
CA LEU A 130 10.04 -5.09 6.21
C LEU A 130 9.64 -3.68 5.75
N ILE A 131 9.97 -3.32 4.52
CA ILE A 131 9.61 -2.05 3.89
C ILE A 131 8.98 -2.27 2.51
N ASN A 132 8.00 -1.44 2.16
CA ASN A 132 7.49 -1.38 0.79
C ASN A 132 8.37 -0.43 -0.03
N VAL A 133 9.17 -0.96 -0.94
CA VAL A 133 10.03 -0.18 -1.86
C VAL A 133 9.16 0.27 -3.04
N GLU A 134 8.60 1.47 -2.93
CA GLU A 134 7.62 1.95 -3.88
C GLU A 134 8.25 2.82 -4.96
N GLY A 135 8.69 2.18 -6.02
CA GLY A 135 9.32 2.79 -7.18
C GLY A 135 10.52 2.01 -7.70
N ALA A 136 10.83 2.19 -8.97
CA ALA A 136 12.04 1.63 -9.56
C ALA A 136 13.29 2.30 -8.99
N ILE A 137 14.37 1.53 -8.77
CA ILE A 137 15.69 2.02 -8.37
C ILE A 137 16.65 1.88 -9.56
N GLY A 138 17.40 2.92 -9.85
CA GLY A 138 18.42 2.90 -10.90
C GLY A 138 18.52 4.21 -11.66
N ASP A 139 19.67 4.43 -12.31
CA ASP A 139 19.91 5.61 -13.11
C ASP A 139 19.15 5.56 -14.45
N GLY A 140 18.87 6.71 -15.00
CA GLY A 140 18.23 6.82 -16.30
C GLY A 140 17.22 7.97 -16.40
N PRO A 141 16.55 8.12 -17.56
CA PRO A 141 15.57 9.16 -17.76
C PRO A 141 14.33 8.94 -16.90
N ALA A 142 13.54 9.99 -16.72
CA ALA A 142 12.24 9.91 -16.06
C ALA A 142 11.37 8.82 -16.71
N PRO A 143 10.62 8.03 -15.91
CA PRO A 143 9.75 7.00 -16.43
C PRO A 143 8.69 7.56 -17.41
N ARG A 144 8.35 6.76 -18.43
CA ARG A 144 7.40 7.18 -19.48
C ARG A 144 6.02 6.50 -19.35
N LYS A 145 5.76 5.81 -18.27
CA LYS A 145 4.47 5.15 -17.98
C LYS A 145 3.29 6.12 -18.07
N CYS A 146 3.46 7.33 -17.56
CA CYS A 146 2.43 8.36 -17.54
C CYS A 146 2.51 9.31 -18.73
N LYS A 147 1.34 9.71 -19.27
CA LYS A 147 1.28 10.79 -20.25
C LYS A 147 1.64 12.11 -19.58
N ARG A 148 2.38 13.00 -20.27
CA ARG A 148 2.77 14.34 -19.75
C ARG A 148 1.58 15.20 -19.28
N SER A 149 0.39 14.98 -19.84
CA SER A 149 -0.84 15.69 -19.48
C SER A 149 -1.61 15.05 -18.33
N SER A 150 -1.13 13.95 -17.75
CA SER A 150 -1.81 13.29 -16.64
C SER A 150 -1.49 13.97 -15.32
N HIS A 151 -2.54 14.29 -14.54
CA HIS A 151 -2.43 14.84 -13.20
C HIS A 151 -2.69 13.79 -12.10
N SER A 152 -2.98 12.54 -12.49
CA SER A 152 -3.36 11.45 -11.59
C SER A 152 -2.56 10.16 -11.80
N CYS A 153 -1.52 10.21 -12.65
CA CYS A 153 -0.64 9.09 -12.89
C CYS A 153 0.77 9.47 -12.43
N PHE A 154 1.36 8.63 -11.60
CA PHE A 154 2.71 8.80 -11.11
C PHE A 154 3.59 7.63 -11.56
N ALA A 155 4.86 7.89 -11.76
CA ALA A 155 5.86 6.89 -12.07
C ALA A 155 7.21 7.34 -11.54
N PHE A 156 7.89 6.49 -10.79
CA PHE A 156 9.05 6.88 -9.99
C PHE A 156 10.32 6.16 -10.45
N ARG A 157 11.43 6.89 -10.46
CA ARG A 157 12.76 6.32 -10.56
C ARG A 157 13.64 6.97 -9.49
N GLN A 158 14.02 6.17 -8.51
CA GLN A 158 14.86 6.54 -7.38
C GLN A 158 16.34 6.40 -7.79
N PRO A 159 17.27 7.18 -7.20
CA PRO A 159 18.69 7.04 -7.47
C PRO A 159 19.22 5.64 -7.18
N THR A 160 20.25 5.19 -7.91
CA THR A 160 20.92 3.89 -7.73
C THR A 160 21.37 3.67 -6.28
N SER A 161 21.85 4.73 -5.60
CA SER A 161 22.31 4.67 -4.20
C SER A 161 21.20 4.39 -3.18
N THR A 162 19.92 4.41 -3.59
CA THR A 162 18.78 4.11 -2.70
C THR A 162 18.87 2.71 -2.09
N ALA A 163 19.27 1.70 -2.86
CA ALA A 163 19.33 0.32 -2.38
C ALA A 163 20.29 0.18 -1.19
N GLU A 164 21.51 0.70 -1.31
CA GLU A 164 22.48 0.70 -0.23
C GLU A 164 22.06 1.59 0.94
N ALA A 165 21.45 2.74 0.67
CA ALA A 165 20.94 3.64 1.70
C ALA A 165 19.87 2.94 2.56
N LEU A 166 18.96 2.20 1.93
CA LEU A 166 17.95 1.41 2.64
C LEU A 166 18.61 0.35 3.52
N ARG A 167 19.64 -0.38 3.02
CA ARG A 167 20.34 -1.37 3.86
C ARG A 167 21.04 -0.72 5.05
N ARG A 168 21.74 0.39 4.82
CA ARG A 168 22.47 1.13 5.86
C ARG A 168 21.60 1.84 6.89
N ALA A 169 20.31 2.00 6.61
CA ALA A 169 19.36 2.58 7.56
C ALA A 169 19.08 1.67 8.78
N PHE A 170 19.45 0.41 8.71
CA PHE A 170 19.19 -0.58 9.77
C PHE A 170 20.47 -1.15 10.35
N ASP A 171 20.39 -1.67 11.57
CA ASP A 171 21.51 -2.30 12.24
C ASP A 171 22.05 -3.47 11.40
N SER A 172 23.34 -3.78 11.55
CA SER A 172 24.01 -4.82 10.78
C SER A 172 23.43 -6.22 11.03
N THR A 173 22.86 -6.46 12.19
CA THR A 173 22.20 -7.72 12.58
C THR A 173 20.75 -7.83 12.12
N THR A 174 20.10 -6.69 11.82
CA THR A 174 18.71 -6.67 11.31
C THR A 174 18.65 -7.20 9.89
N GLN A 175 17.82 -8.21 9.65
CA GLN A 175 17.53 -8.70 8.31
C GLN A 175 16.56 -7.74 7.62
N VAL A 176 16.91 -7.21 6.45
CA VAL A 176 16.08 -6.23 5.73
C VAL A 176 15.38 -6.90 4.57
N VAL A 177 14.06 -6.76 4.49
CA VAL A 177 13.23 -7.27 3.40
C VAL A 177 12.57 -6.09 2.69
N GLY A 178 12.80 -5.99 1.39
CA GLY A 178 12.14 -5.02 0.49
C GLY A 178 11.02 -5.68 -0.30
N ASN A 179 9.79 -5.22 -0.12
CA ASN A 179 8.68 -5.64 -0.98
C ASN A 179 8.68 -4.84 -2.28
N VAL A 180 8.69 -5.53 -3.43
CA VAL A 180 8.58 -4.94 -4.76
C VAL A 180 7.26 -5.29 -5.45
N ALA A 181 6.34 -6.00 -4.77
CA ALA A 181 4.98 -6.22 -5.27
C ALA A 181 4.12 -4.99 -5.01
N ASN A 182 4.18 -4.01 -5.91
CA ASN A 182 3.39 -2.78 -5.87
C ASN A 182 3.17 -2.20 -7.28
N ASN A 183 2.31 -1.19 -7.41
CA ASN A 183 1.94 -0.54 -8.67
C ASN A 183 3.11 0.25 -9.32
N HIS A 184 4.20 0.49 -8.59
CA HIS A 184 5.37 1.22 -9.05
C HIS A 184 6.58 0.34 -9.42
N SER A 185 6.48 -0.98 -9.24
CA SER A 185 7.58 -1.92 -9.52
C SER A 185 8.02 -1.91 -10.99
N HIS A 186 7.10 -1.61 -11.92
CA HIS A 186 7.36 -1.53 -13.36
C HIS A 186 7.46 -0.11 -13.91
N ASP A 187 7.63 0.90 -13.09
CA ASP A 187 7.68 2.29 -13.54
C ASP A 187 8.80 2.56 -14.56
N ALA A 188 9.93 1.87 -14.42
CA ALA A 188 11.03 1.89 -15.37
C ALA A 188 11.01 0.73 -16.37
N GLY A 189 9.87 0.03 -16.52
CA GLY A 189 9.72 -1.16 -17.37
C GLY A 189 10.26 -2.43 -16.73
N GLY A 190 10.24 -3.53 -17.48
CA GLY A 190 10.75 -4.83 -17.00
C GLY A 190 12.22 -4.80 -16.62
N GLU A 191 13.08 -4.24 -17.47
CA GLU A 191 14.50 -4.06 -17.22
C GLU A 191 14.76 -3.21 -15.96
N GLY A 192 13.99 -2.14 -15.76
CA GLY A 192 14.09 -1.32 -14.55
C GLY A 192 13.69 -2.07 -13.29
N ARG A 193 12.71 -2.97 -13.38
CA ARG A 193 12.33 -3.86 -12.26
C ARG A 193 13.45 -4.86 -11.93
N GLU A 194 14.02 -5.51 -12.94
CA GLU A 194 15.15 -6.41 -12.76
C GLU A 194 16.36 -5.69 -12.15
N THR A 195 16.66 -4.47 -12.63
CA THR A 195 17.71 -3.62 -12.05
C THR A 195 17.44 -3.29 -10.59
N THR A 196 16.18 -2.95 -10.24
CA THR A 196 15.78 -2.67 -8.86
C THR A 196 16.03 -3.86 -7.94
N ILE A 197 15.60 -5.05 -8.37
CA ILE A 197 15.82 -6.31 -7.63
C ILE A 197 17.30 -6.56 -7.42
N ALA A 198 18.10 -6.52 -8.50
CA ALA A 198 19.53 -6.77 -8.44
C ALA A 198 20.28 -5.79 -7.52
N LEU A 199 19.94 -4.49 -7.56
CA LEU A 199 20.54 -3.49 -6.68
C LEU A 199 20.21 -3.72 -5.21
N LEU A 200 18.96 -4.07 -4.90
CA LEU A 200 18.53 -4.39 -3.53
C LEU A 200 19.28 -5.63 -3.01
N GLU A 201 19.33 -6.71 -3.79
CA GLU A 201 20.04 -7.94 -3.42
C GLU A 201 21.55 -7.71 -3.24
N GLN A 202 22.17 -6.97 -4.15
CA GLN A 202 23.60 -6.58 -4.04
C GLN A 202 23.88 -5.76 -2.77
N ALA A 203 22.93 -4.94 -2.33
CA ALA A 203 23.03 -4.21 -1.09
C ALA A 203 22.80 -5.06 0.16
N GLY A 204 22.41 -6.34 0.01
CA GLY A 204 22.06 -7.22 1.14
C GLY A 204 20.65 -7.04 1.66
N VAL A 205 19.74 -6.56 0.82
CA VAL A 205 18.28 -6.53 1.10
C VAL A 205 17.64 -7.76 0.47
N HIS A 206 16.95 -8.55 1.25
CA HIS A 206 16.13 -9.64 0.74
C HIS A 206 14.93 -9.06 -0.03
N VAL A 207 14.64 -9.57 -1.23
CA VAL A 207 13.56 -9.03 -2.07
C VAL A 207 12.38 -10.00 -2.09
N THR A 208 11.18 -9.50 -1.78
CA THR A 208 9.93 -10.27 -1.86
C THR A 208 8.96 -9.65 -2.87
N GLY A 209 8.00 -10.48 -3.35
CA GLY A 209 7.03 -10.01 -4.36
C GLY A 209 7.54 -10.07 -5.79
N VAL A 210 8.62 -10.84 -6.02
CA VAL A 210 9.20 -11.05 -7.36
C VAL A 210 8.39 -12.06 -8.15
N ASP A 211 8.07 -13.18 -7.51
CA ASP A 211 7.34 -14.32 -8.07
C ASP A 211 6.46 -14.99 -7.01
N THR A 212 5.99 -16.20 -7.30
CA THR A 212 5.11 -16.99 -6.40
C THR A 212 5.85 -17.76 -5.30
N LEU A 213 7.16 -17.54 -5.17
CA LEU A 213 7.99 -18.16 -4.14
C LEU A 213 8.12 -17.23 -2.94
N ALA A 214 8.13 -17.84 -1.75
CA ALA A 214 8.43 -17.11 -0.55
C ALA A 214 9.93 -16.81 -0.48
N THR A 215 10.28 -15.62 0.00
CA THR A 215 11.65 -15.19 0.27
C THR A 215 12.07 -15.72 1.63
N PRO A 216 12.98 -16.70 1.72
CA PRO A 216 13.50 -17.17 3.00
C PRO A 216 14.46 -16.16 3.59
N VAL A 217 14.36 -15.92 4.89
CA VAL A 217 15.21 -15.01 5.65
C VAL A 217 15.80 -15.78 6.82
N ALA A 218 17.11 -16.03 6.76
CA ALA A 218 17.85 -16.64 7.86
C ALA A 218 18.09 -15.60 8.96
N LEU A 219 17.72 -15.94 10.20
CA LEU A 219 17.87 -15.07 11.35
C LEU A 219 19.15 -15.40 12.14
N PRO A 220 19.72 -14.45 12.90
CA PRO A 220 20.85 -14.71 13.77
C PRO A 220 20.61 -15.80 14.82
N SER A 221 19.35 -16.08 15.19
CA SER A 221 18.95 -17.18 16.07
C SER A 221 19.19 -18.56 15.48
N GLY A 222 19.46 -18.67 14.18
CA GLY A 222 19.51 -19.92 13.41
C GLY A 222 18.18 -20.34 12.79
N ASP A 223 17.08 -19.65 13.12
CA ASP A 223 15.79 -19.88 12.48
C ASP A 223 15.76 -19.32 11.06
N THR A 224 14.86 -19.84 10.23
CA THR A 224 14.53 -19.27 8.94
C THR A 224 13.03 -18.98 8.89
N VAL A 225 12.67 -17.76 8.57
CA VAL A 225 11.29 -17.33 8.33
C VAL A 225 11.08 -17.00 6.87
N ALA A 226 9.83 -16.96 6.43
CA ALA A 226 9.53 -16.67 5.04
C ALA A 226 8.68 -15.40 4.92
N VAL A 227 8.94 -14.60 3.87
CA VAL A 227 8.16 -13.40 3.54
C VAL A 227 7.59 -13.55 2.13
N LEU A 228 6.29 -13.25 1.96
CA LEU A 228 5.62 -13.22 0.66
C LEU A 228 4.99 -11.86 0.42
N GLY A 229 5.30 -11.26 -0.74
CA GLY A 229 4.69 -10.01 -1.20
C GLY A 229 3.65 -10.25 -2.29
N PHE A 230 2.52 -9.53 -2.21
CA PHE A 230 1.40 -9.63 -3.16
C PHE A 230 0.94 -8.26 -3.63
N TYR A 231 0.56 -8.19 -4.91
CA TYR A 231 -0.07 -7.02 -5.52
C TYR A 231 -1.14 -7.47 -6.53
N THR A 232 -1.88 -6.55 -7.14
CA THR A 232 -2.98 -6.83 -8.08
C THR A 232 -2.55 -6.82 -9.56
N ASP A 233 -1.36 -7.31 -9.85
CA ASP A 233 -0.81 -7.41 -11.20
C ASP A 233 -0.36 -8.84 -11.49
N ALA A 234 -0.48 -9.27 -12.77
CA ALA A 234 -0.10 -10.62 -13.20
C ALA A 234 1.42 -10.85 -13.20
N SER A 235 2.24 -9.81 -13.10
CA SER A 235 3.71 -9.89 -13.01
C SER A 235 4.21 -10.09 -11.57
N THR A 236 3.30 -10.11 -10.59
CA THR A 236 3.54 -10.39 -9.18
C THR A 236 2.61 -11.53 -8.74
N PRO A 237 2.76 -12.10 -7.54
CA PRO A 237 1.71 -12.93 -6.98
C PRO A 237 0.40 -12.13 -6.86
N ASP A 238 -0.61 -12.50 -7.68
CA ASP A 238 -1.85 -11.73 -7.79
C ASP A 238 -2.73 -11.94 -6.55
N ALA A 239 -2.86 -10.89 -5.76
CA ALA A 239 -3.64 -10.86 -4.54
C ALA A 239 -5.16 -11.02 -4.74
N ARG A 240 -5.66 -10.92 -5.98
CA ARG A 240 -7.09 -11.12 -6.33
C ARG A 240 -7.45 -12.58 -6.48
N ASP A 241 -6.48 -13.46 -6.77
CA ASP A 241 -6.66 -14.91 -6.78
C ASP A 241 -6.46 -15.48 -5.37
N LEU A 242 -7.51 -15.43 -4.57
CA LEU A 242 -7.47 -15.89 -3.16
C LEU A 242 -7.10 -17.37 -3.04
N ALA A 243 -7.43 -18.21 -4.04
CA ALA A 243 -7.02 -19.61 -4.04
C ALA A 243 -5.50 -19.75 -4.28
N ALA A 244 -4.91 -18.90 -5.13
CA ALA A 244 -3.46 -18.83 -5.31
C ALA A 244 -2.77 -18.29 -4.05
N VAL A 245 -3.31 -17.25 -3.42
CA VAL A 245 -2.80 -16.73 -2.13
C VAL A 245 -2.73 -17.88 -1.12
N HIS A 246 -3.82 -18.59 -0.91
CA HIS A 246 -3.85 -19.75 0.00
C HIS A 246 -2.78 -20.78 -0.38
N ARG A 247 -2.67 -21.19 -1.65
CA ARG A 247 -1.69 -22.19 -2.09
C ARG A 247 -0.24 -21.75 -1.86
N TYR A 248 0.10 -20.48 -2.13
CA TYR A 248 1.47 -19.99 -1.98
C TYR A 248 1.85 -19.86 -0.52
N VAL A 249 0.94 -19.33 0.31
CA VAL A 249 1.16 -19.18 1.76
C VAL A 249 1.23 -20.55 2.43
N SER A 250 0.32 -21.50 2.15
CA SER A 250 0.38 -22.86 2.71
C SER A 250 1.71 -23.55 2.40
N ARG A 251 2.17 -23.46 1.13
CA ARG A 251 3.48 -24.02 0.75
C ARG A 251 4.64 -23.42 1.53
N ALA A 252 4.57 -22.10 1.80
CA ALA A 252 5.59 -21.44 2.60
C ALA A 252 5.52 -21.88 4.07
N VAL A 253 4.32 -22.00 4.63
CA VAL A 253 4.09 -22.48 6.00
C VAL A 253 4.59 -23.92 6.17
N ASP A 254 4.28 -24.81 5.22
CA ASP A 254 4.76 -26.21 5.24
C ASP A 254 6.28 -26.30 5.27
N ARG A 255 6.96 -25.35 4.65
CA ARG A 255 8.42 -25.36 4.53
C ARG A 255 9.15 -24.65 5.67
N TRP A 256 8.65 -23.50 6.12
CA TRP A 256 9.37 -22.64 7.09
C TRP A 256 8.61 -22.40 8.39
N GLY A 257 7.35 -22.77 8.46
CA GLY A 257 6.50 -22.63 9.64
C GLY A 257 6.08 -21.20 9.95
N THR A 258 6.99 -20.23 10.06
CA THR A 258 6.67 -18.83 10.30
C THR A 258 6.64 -18.06 8.99
N VAL A 259 5.48 -17.52 8.64
CA VAL A 259 5.27 -16.81 7.38
C VAL A 259 4.68 -15.42 7.65
N ILE A 260 5.37 -14.41 7.13
CA ILE A 260 4.95 -13.02 7.12
C ILE A 260 4.46 -12.71 5.70
N VAL A 261 3.27 -12.15 5.58
CA VAL A 261 2.70 -11.77 4.29
C VAL A 261 2.61 -10.25 4.20
N THR A 262 2.99 -9.70 3.07
CA THR A 262 2.77 -8.29 2.77
C THR A 262 1.89 -8.14 1.53
N MET A 263 0.95 -7.18 1.60
CA MET A 263 0.00 -6.91 0.52
C MET A 263 0.01 -5.43 0.16
N HIS A 264 0.02 -5.13 -1.14
CA HIS A 264 -0.18 -3.77 -1.64
C HIS A 264 -1.56 -3.69 -2.30
N LEU A 265 -2.60 -3.40 -1.50
CA LEU A 265 -4.01 -3.54 -1.86
C LEU A 265 -4.85 -2.35 -1.42
N GLY A 266 -5.99 -2.19 -2.09
CA GLY A 266 -7.01 -1.21 -1.75
C GLY A 266 -6.95 0.05 -2.61
N ALA A 267 -7.99 0.85 -2.50
CA ALA A 267 -8.06 2.17 -3.12
C ALA A 267 -7.10 3.14 -2.43
N GLU A 268 -6.65 4.15 -3.15
CA GLU A 268 -5.62 5.09 -2.70
C GLU A 268 -6.19 6.47 -2.33
N GLY A 269 -5.47 7.17 -1.48
CA GLY A 269 -5.67 8.59 -1.20
C GLY A 269 -6.47 8.90 0.08
N PRO A 270 -6.73 10.19 0.35
CA PRO A 270 -7.21 10.66 1.65
C PRO A 270 -8.59 10.14 2.05
N THR A 271 -9.40 9.69 1.09
CA THR A 271 -10.74 9.12 1.35
C THR A 271 -10.74 7.60 1.51
N ALA A 272 -9.58 6.95 1.35
CA ALA A 272 -9.45 5.49 1.34
C ALA A 272 -9.11 4.89 2.72
N GLN A 273 -9.44 5.56 3.82
CA GLN A 273 -9.10 5.13 5.19
C GLN A 273 -9.91 3.92 5.67
N ARG A 274 -11.14 3.72 5.16
CA ARG A 274 -12.03 2.64 5.58
C ARG A 274 -11.59 1.30 4.97
N THR A 275 -11.64 0.26 5.77
CA THR A 275 -11.37 -1.12 5.36
C THR A 275 -12.69 -1.89 5.33
N ARG A 276 -13.08 -2.38 4.16
CA ARG A 276 -14.33 -3.12 3.98
C ARG A 276 -14.07 -4.47 3.34
N ASN A 277 -14.88 -5.46 3.70
CA ASN A 277 -14.84 -6.75 3.02
C ASN A 277 -15.52 -6.65 1.65
N ALA A 278 -14.87 -5.95 0.73
CA ALA A 278 -15.34 -5.73 -0.63
C ALA A 278 -14.15 -5.49 -1.57
N ASN A 279 -14.33 -5.81 -2.86
CA ASN A 279 -13.34 -5.43 -3.87
C ASN A 279 -13.31 -3.91 -4.01
N GLU A 280 -12.15 -3.32 -3.80
CA GLU A 280 -11.93 -1.89 -3.93
C GLU A 280 -11.50 -1.53 -5.36
N ILE A 281 -11.91 -0.36 -5.83
CA ILE A 281 -11.61 0.14 -7.17
C ILE A 281 -10.88 1.48 -7.05
N PHE A 282 -9.77 1.62 -7.75
CA PHE A 282 -9.06 2.88 -7.90
C PHE A 282 -8.68 3.12 -9.35
N LEU A 283 -8.94 4.31 -9.90
CA LEU A 283 -8.72 4.67 -11.30
C LEU A 283 -9.26 3.63 -12.31
N LYS A 284 -10.42 3.01 -12.00
CA LYS A 284 -11.09 1.94 -12.77
C LYS A 284 -10.39 0.57 -12.71
N GLU A 285 -9.34 0.43 -11.94
CA GLU A 285 -8.65 -0.83 -11.71
C GLU A 285 -9.13 -1.51 -10.44
N SER A 286 -9.25 -2.83 -10.46
CA SER A 286 -9.51 -3.62 -9.25
C SER A 286 -8.26 -3.66 -8.40
N ARG A 287 -8.38 -3.14 -7.18
CA ARG A 287 -7.31 -3.12 -6.16
C ARG A 287 -7.50 -4.22 -5.10
N GLY A 288 -8.33 -5.22 -5.42
CA GLY A 288 -8.57 -6.38 -4.58
C GLY A 288 -9.49 -6.12 -3.38
N ASN A 289 -9.67 -7.15 -2.58
CA ASN A 289 -10.40 -7.11 -1.31
C ASN A 289 -9.41 -7.40 -0.17
N PRO A 290 -8.94 -6.37 0.56
CA PRO A 290 -7.91 -6.56 1.59
C PRO A 290 -8.34 -7.52 2.72
N VAL A 291 -9.63 -7.52 3.08
CA VAL A 291 -10.15 -8.39 4.16
C VAL A 291 -10.16 -9.85 3.70
N ALA A 292 -10.75 -10.12 2.55
CA ALA A 292 -10.77 -11.49 2.01
C ALA A 292 -9.35 -12.03 1.73
N PHE A 293 -8.41 -11.15 1.36
CA PHE A 293 -7.01 -11.51 1.21
C PHE A 293 -6.38 -11.92 2.54
N ALA A 294 -6.57 -11.11 3.60
CA ALA A 294 -6.06 -11.42 4.93
C ALA A 294 -6.65 -12.74 5.47
N ASP A 295 -7.95 -12.97 5.28
CA ASP A 295 -8.61 -14.24 5.61
C ASP A 295 -7.97 -15.42 4.88
N ALA A 296 -7.73 -15.29 3.56
CA ALA A 296 -7.08 -16.36 2.78
C ALA A 296 -5.65 -16.65 3.25
N ALA A 297 -4.87 -15.61 3.57
CA ALA A 297 -3.52 -15.74 4.09
C ALA A 297 -3.50 -16.41 5.49
N PHE A 298 -4.40 -16.01 6.39
CA PHE A 298 -4.49 -16.61 7.73
C PHE A 298 -5.02 -18.04 7.68
N ASN A 299 -6.00 -18.34 6.84
CA ASN A 299 -6.49 -19.70 6.63
C ASN A 299 -5.40 -20.63 6.07
N ALA A 300 -4.41 -20.08 5.37
CA ALA A 300 -3.23 -20.80 4.89
C ALA A 300 -2.11 -20.91 5.93
N GLY A 301 -2.22 -20.25 7.10
CA GLY A 301 -1.28 -20.34 8.21
C GLY A 301 -0.31 -19.17 8.34
N ALA A 302 -0.50 -18.05 7.66
CA ALA A 302 0.30 -16.84 7.87
C ALA A 302 0.24 -16.38 9.33
N THR A 303 1.36 -15.88 9.87
CA THR A 303 1.45 -15.36 11.25
C THR A 303 1.10 -13.88 11.33
N LEU A 304 1.58 -13.10 10.36
CA LEU A 304 1.45 -11.64 10.32
C LEU A 304 1.13 -11.19 8.89
N VAL A 305 0.19 -10.26 8.74
CA VAL A 305 -0.15 -9.64 7.44
C VAL A 305 0.02 -8.13 7.54
N ILE A 306 0.81 -7.56 6.62
CA ILE A 306 1.10 -6.12 6.57
C ILE A 306 0.63 -5.53 5.25
N GLY A 307 -0.20 -4.49 5.33
CA GLY A 307 -0.78 -3.81 4.18
C GLY A 307 -0.10 -2.50 3.82
N HIS A 308 -0.08 -2.25 2.51
CA HIS A 308 0.42 -1.05 1.83
C HIS A 308 -0.53 -0.66 0.70
N GLY A 309 -0.31 0.50 0.08
CA GLY A 309 -0.99 0.96 -1.13
C GLY A 309 -2.01 2.08 -0.93
N PRO A 310 -2.83 2.11 0.13
CA PRO A 310 -3.79 3.20 0.33
C PRO A 310 -3.17 4.58 0.60
N HIS A 311 -1.88 4.66 0.92
CA HIS A 311 -1.14 5.88 1.28
C HIS A 311 -1.73 6.63 2.49
N VAL A 312 -2.56 5.97 3.26
CA VAL A 312 -3.15 6.43 4.52
C VAL A 312 -3.20 5.29 5.53
N LEU A 313 -3.16 5.61 6.81
CA LEU A 313 -3.33 4.62 7.86
C LEU A 313 -4.75 4.03 7.79
N ARG A 314 -4.86 2.72 7.94
CA ARG A 314 -6.11 1.97 8.02
C ARG A 314 -6.25 1.22 9.34
N ALA A 315 -7.33 0.48 9.49
CA ALA A 315 -7.57 -0.39 10.63
C ALA A 315 -6.52 -1.50 10.78
N GLY A 316 -6.40 -2.02 11.98
CA GLY A 316 -5.77 -3.31 12.28
C GLY A 316 -6.77 -4.25 12.91
N GLU A 317 -6.54 -5.56 12.77
CA GLU A 317 -7.45 -6.60 13.23
C GLU A 317 -6.70 -7.82 13.76
N TRP A 318 -7.22 -8.41 14.83
CA TRP A 318 -6.74 -9.67 15.38
C TRP A 318 -7.54 -10.87 14.88
N HIS A 319 -6.87 -11.86 14.34
CA HIS A 319 -7.41 -13.17 13.97
C HIS A 319 -6.86 -14.25 14.92
N GLY A 320 -7.51 -14.41 16.08
CA GLY A 320 -6.90 -15.21 17.16
C GLY A 320 -5.58 -14.55 17.58
N ASP A 321 -4.49 -15.31 17.59
CA ASP A 321 -3.15 -14.82 17.93
C ASP A 321 -2.33 -14.34 16.72
N ARG A 322 -3.01 -13.96 15.65
CA ARG A 322 -2.45 -13.42 14.41
C ARG A 322 -2.93 -11.99 14.20
N LEU A 323 -2.14 -11.17 13.51
CA LEU A 323 -2.41 -9.74 13.35
C LEU A 323 -2.36 -9.34 11.88
N VAL A 324 -3.34 -8.57 11.44
CA VAL A 324 -3.27 -7.81 10.19
C VAL A 324 -3.31 -6.31 10.47
N LEU A 325 -2.47 -5.56 9.76
CA LEU A 325 -2.52 -4.11 9.66
C LEU A 325 -2.79 -3.75 8.20
N TYR A 326 -3.96 -3.22 7.89
CA TYR A 326 -4.44 -3.09 6.53
C TYR A 326 -3.76 -1.99 5.70
N SER A 327 -3.14 -1.02 6.34
CA SER A 327 -2.21 -0.06 5.72
C SER A 327 -1.44 0.72 6.77
N LEU A 328 -0.14 0.85 6.56
CA LEU A 328 0.76 1.64 7.40
C LEU A 328 1.01 3.06 6.84
N GLY A 329 0.31 3.44 5.76
CA GLY A 329 0.38 4.76 5.15
C GLY A 329 1.72 5.10 4.52
N ASN A 330 1.93 6.37 4.21
CA ASN A 330 3.22 6.88 3.72
C ASN A 330 4.21 6.98 4.87
N LEU A 331 5.27 6.17 4.85
CA LEU A 331 6.30 6.24 5.89
C LEU A 331 7.34 7.31 5.57
N LEU A 332 7.99 7.20 4.41
CA LEU A 332 9.01 8.17 3.99
C LEU A 332 8.97 8.33 2.47
N THR A 333 8.46 9.46 2.02
CA THR A 333 8.32 9.74 0.60
C THR A 333 8.99 11.06 0.24
N TYR A 334 9.96 11.04 -0.67
CA TYR A 334 10.64 12.21 -1.21
C TYR A 334 10.34 12.37 -2.70
N GLY A 335 9.57 13.38 -3.05
CA GLY A 335 9.11 13.65 -4.40
C GLY A 335 8.09 14.80 -4.43
N PRO A 336 7.57 15.19 -5.60
CA PRO A 336 6.60 16.28 -5.74
C PRO A 336 5.19 15.88 -5.25
N PHE A 337 5.12 15.33 -4.05
CA PHE A 337 3.90 14.87 -3.41
C PHE A 337 3.23 15.99 -2.60
N LYS A 338 1.90 16.06 -2.66
CA LYS A 338 1.10 16.94 -1.81
C LYS A 338 0.69 16.18 -0.54
N LEU A 339 1.63 16.11 0.41
CA LEU A 339 1.39 15.47 1.69
C LEU A 339 0.60 16.41 2.62
N HIS A 340 -0.56 15.95 3.05
CA HIS A 340 -1.40 16.63 4.04
C HIS A 340 -2.23 15.58 4.77
N ASP A 341 -2.78 15.92 5.92
CA ASP A 341 -3.67 15.01 6.69
C ASP A 341 -4.81 14.46 5.80
N PRO A 342 -4.97 13.12 5.72
CA PRO A 342 -4.27 12.06 6.45
C PRO A 342 -3.07 11.43 5.72
N THR A 343 -2.66 11.89 4.53
CA THR A 343 -1.59 11.29 3.71
C THR A 343 -0.18 11.65 4.19
N ASP A 344 -0.05 12.60 5.12
CA ASP A 344 1.20 13.00 5.76
C ASP A 344 1.60 12.09 6.93
N ARG A 345 0.82 11.04 7.22
CA ARG A 345 1.02 10.16 8.37
C ARG A 345 1.32 8.75 7.93
N GLY A 346 2.30 8.16 8.61
CA GLY A 346 2.67 6.77 8.47
C GLY A 346 3.01 6.15 9.82
N ALA A 347 3.26 4.86 9.81
CA ALA A 347 3.69 4.14 10.99
C ALA A 347 4.68 3.04 10.63
N VAL A 348 5.50 2.67 11.61
CA VAL A 348 6.16 1.37 11.68
C VAL A 348 5.42 0.55 12.72
N ALA A 349 5.01 -0.65 12.36
CA ALA A 349 4.43 -1.61 13.27
C ALA A 349 5.49 -2.64 13.66
N CYS A 350 5.75 -2.79 14.94
CA CYS A 350 6.65 -3.81 15.47
C CYS A 350 5.85 -4.88 16.20
N ALA A 351 5.93 -6.14 15.75
CA ALA A 351 5.29 -7.29 16.35
C ALA A 351 6.34 -8.26 16.89
N THR A 352 6.12 -8.80 18.08
CA THR A 352 6.93 -9.89 18.63
C THR A 352 6.19 -11.21 18.43
N ILE A 353 6.79 -12.11 17.69
CA ILE A 353 6.28 -13.47 17.42
C ILE A 353 6.98 -14.41 18.41
N ASP A 354 6.20 -15.16 19.16
CA ASP A 354 6.72 -16.11 20.16
C ASP A 354 7.18 -17.45 19.53
N SER A 355 7.70 -18.34 20.36
CA SER A 355 8.20 -19.63 19.92
C SER A 355 7.13 -20.54 19.29
N VAL A 356 5.86 -20.35 19.61
CA VAL A 356 4.73 -21.10 19.01
C VAL A 356 4.08 -20.35 17.84
N ARG A 357 4.74 -19.28 17.37
CA ARG A 357 4.38 -18.48 16.18
C ARG A 357 3.13 -17.63 16.34
N HIS A 358 2.80 -17.25 17.57
CA HIS A 358 1.75 -16.29 17.86
C HIS A 358 2.34 -14.88 17.95
N VAL A 359 1.56 -13.87 17.56
CA VAL A 359 1.89 -12.47 17.83
C VAL A 359 1.61 -12.20 19.32
N ALA A 360 2.64 -12.29 20.15
CA ALA A 360 2.55 -12.12 21.60
C ALA A 360 2.33 -10.66 21.99
N SER A 361 2.91 -9.72 21.23
CA SER A 361 2.74 -8.27 21.42
C SER A 361 2.96 -7.53 20.10
N ALA A 362 2.36 -6.36 19.99
CA ALA A 362 2.63 -5.45 18.86
C ALA A 362 2.47 -4.00 19.29
N GLU A 363 3.18 -3.10 18.60
CA GLU A 363 3.13 -1.65 18.83
C GLU A 363 3.22 -0.89 17.50
N LEU A 364 2.72 0.34 17.49
CA LEU A 364 2.90 1.30 16.40
C LEU A 364 3.89 2.38 16.83
N ARG A 365 4.82 2.72 15.96
CA ARG A 365 5.70 3.89 16.04
C ARG A 365 5.26 4.87 14.98
N ALA A 366 4.40 5.79 15.38
CA ALA A 366 3.74 6.69 14.45
C ALA A 366 4.61 7.88 14.07
N THR A 367 4.53 8.26 12.81
CA THR A 367 5.27 9.38 12.23
C THR A 367 4.37 10.34 11.49
N LYS A 368 4.87 11.56 11.34
CA LYS A 368 4.32 12.58 10.45
C LYS A 368 5.41 13.09 9.53
N GLN A 369 5.15 13.13 8.25
CA GLN A 369 5.98 13.89 7.31
C GLN A 369 5.58 15.37 7.38
N ILE A 370 6.42 16.20 7.97
CA ILE A 370 6.20 17.66 8.07
C ILE A 370 6.50 18.37 6.76
N TRP A 371 7.25 17.71 5.90
CA TRP A 371 7.54 18.07 4.53
C TRP A 371 7.95 16.81 3.78
N THR A 372 7.94 16.85 2.43
CA THR A 372 8.37 15.69 1.64
C THR A 372 9.79 15.25 2.02
N GLY A 373 9.93 13.98 2.40
CA GLY A 373 11.21 13.42 2.87
C GLY A 373 11.67 13.86 4.26
N VAL A 374 10.87 14.59 5.04
CA VAL A 374 11.23 15.04 6.39
C VAL A 374 10.27 14.45 7.43
N LEU A 375 10.77 13.48 8.21
CA LEU A 375 10.01 12.79 9.24
C LEU A 375 10.13 13.46 10.61
N GLN A 376 9.04 13.37 11.38
CA GLN A 376 9.01 13.59 12.81
C GLN A 376 8.13 12.55 13.50
N PRO A 377 8.37 12.22 14.77
CA PRO A 377 7.40 11.46 15.57
C PRO A 377 6.05 12.18 15.59
N ASP A 378 4.94 11.45 15.52
CA ASP A 378 3.61 12.04 15.70
C ASP A 378 3.33 12.34 17.18
N SER A 379 3.91 13.45 17.68
CA SER A 379 3.75 13.90 19.06
C SER A 379 2.30 14.19 19.47
N THR A 380 1.38 14.27 18.50
CA THR A 380 -0.03 14.50 18.74
C THR A 380 -0.80 13.21 19.04
N ALA A 381 -0.19 12.04 18.91
CA ALA A 381 -0.82 10.73 18.96
C ALA A 381 -2.05 10.60 18.03
N ARG A 382 -2.13 11.42 16.98
CA ARG A 382 -3.27 11.40 16.04
C ARG A 382 -3.30 10.10 15.23
N ALA A 383 -2.13 9.59 14.83
CA ALA A 383 -2.03 8.33 14.12
C ALA A 383 -2.58 7.17 14.98
N PHE A 384 -2.26 7.13 16.28
CA PHE A 384 -2.77 6.11 17.21
C PHE A 384 -4.29 6.17 17.32
N ARG A 385 -4.83 7.38 17.59
CA ARG A 385 -6.29 7.56 17.65
C ARG A 385 -6.99 7.24 16.34
N LEU A 386 -6.35 7.50 15.21
CA LEU A 386 -6.89 7.20 13.89
C LEU A 386 -7.00 5.68 13.69
N VAL A 387 -5.92 4.94 13.92
CA VAL A 387 -5.92 3.46 13.79
C VAL A 387 -6.93 2.84 14.77
N ASP A 388 -6.95 3.27 16.04
CA ASP A 388 -7.93 2.78 17.03
C ASP A 388 -9.38 3.02 16.58
N SER A 389 -9.69 4.24 16.13
CA SER A 389 -11.03 4.62 15.71
C SER A 389 -11.48 3.85 14.45
N LEU A 390 -10.59 3.71 13.45
CA LEU A 390 -10.86 2.95 12.25
C LEU A 390 -11.05 1.46 12.57
N SER A 391 -10.23 0.90 13.45
CA SER A 391 -10.34 -0.49 13.89
C SER A 391 -11.64 -0.75 14.63
N ALA A 392 -12.09 0.20 15.47
CA ALA A 392 -13.38 0.12 16.15
C ALA A 392 -14.56 0.17 15.18
N LEU A 393 -14.43 0.96 14.11
CA LEU A 393 -15.49 1.23 13.15
C LEU A 393 -15.61 0.12 12.10
N ASP A 394 -14.48 -0.43 11.65
CA ASP A 394 -14.44 -1.43 10.59
C ASP A 394 -14.51 -2.86 11.16
N PHE A 395 -13.97 -3.08 12.36
CA PHE A 395 -13.87 -4.39 13.03
C PHE A 395 -14.25 -4.26 14.52
N PRO A 396 -15.53 -4.06 14.86
CA PRO A 396 -15.96 -3.73 16.23
C PRO A 396 -15.67 -4.83 17.24
N GLU A 397 -15.47 -6.08 16.81
CA GLU A 397 -15.22 -7.23 17.69
C GLU A 397 -13.76 -7.68 17.68
N THR A 398 -13.08 -7.55 16.54
CA THR A 398 -11.73 -8.09 16.31
C THR A 398 -10.68 -7.01 16.09
N GLY A 399 -11.10 -5.74 15.92
CA GLY A 399 -10.20 -4.62 15.70
C GLY A 399 -9.21 -4.39 16.83
N VAL A 400 -8.03 -3.90 16.48
CA VAL A 400 -7.03 -3.52 17.50
C VAL A 400 -7.52 -2.31 18.32
N THR A 401 -7.09 -2.24 19.58
CA THR A 401 -7.04 -0.99 20.33
C THR A 401 -5.63 -0.44 20.29
N VAL A 402 -5.47 0.88 20.30
CA VAL A 402 -4.16 1.52 20.33
C VAL A 402 -4.12 2.47 21.54
N ASP A 403 -3.20 2.22 22.46
CA ASP A 403 -3.03 3.07 23.63
C ASP A 403 -2.12 4.30 23.34
N SER A 404 -1.90 5.12 24.35
CA SER A 404 -1.08 6.33 24.24
C SER A 404 0.40 6.08 23.97
N THR A 405 0.88 4.87 24.18
CA THR A 405 2.26 4.45 23.89
C THR A 405 2.40 3.82 22.51
N GLY A 406 1.27 3.55 21.84
CA GLY A 406 1.22 2.85 20.55
C GLY A 406 1.05 1.34 20.69
N ALA A 407 0.93 0.78 21.90
CA ALA A 407 0.73 -0.65 22.08
C ALA A 407 -0.63 -1.09 21.53
N LEU A 408 -0.63 -2.22 20.81
CA LEU A 408 -1.81 -2.80 20.19
C LEU A 408 -2.44 -3.83 21.11
N GLY A 409 -3.61 -3.50 21.63
CA GLY A 409 -4.44 -4.40 22.42
C GLY A 409 -5.55 -5.07 21.61
N ARG A 410 -6.24 -6.01 22.25
CA ARG A 410 -7.45 -6.65 21.72
C ARG A 410 -8.68 -5.88 22.17
N ARG A 411 -9.62 -5.70 21.26
CA ARG A 411 -10.91 -5.11 21.60
C ARG A 411 -11.77 -6.14 22.33
N ILE A 412 -12.25 -5.78 23.50
CA ILE A 412 -13.18 -6.63 24.26
C ILE A 412 -14.57 -6.39 23.65
N PRO A 413 -15.26 -7.44 23.14
CA PRO A 413 -16.62 -7.28 22.66
C PRO A 413 -17.51 -6.71 23.77
N ARG A 414 -18.28 -5.64 23.47
CA ARG A 414 -19.29 -5.16 24.44
C ARG A 414 -20.29 -6.26 24.68
N SER A 415 -20.56 -6.58 25.94
CA SER A 415 -21.59 -7.55 26.30
C SER A 415 -22.94 -7.11 25.74
N ALA A 416 -23.83 -8.08 25.42
CA ALA A 416 -25.18 -7.79 24.94
C ALA A 416 -25.97 -6.88 25.92
N ALA A 417 -25.60 -6.84 27.19
CA ALA A 417 -26.20 -5.99 28.23
C ALA A 417 -25.88 -4.49 28.06
N ASP A 418 -24.78 -4.13 27.38
CA ASP A 418 -24.37 -2.73 27.15
C ASP A 418 -25.01 -2.11 25.89
N ARG A 419 -25.87 -2.82 25.19
CA ARG A 419 -26.57 -2.35 23.98
C ARG A 419 -27.93 -1.69 24.29
N THR A 420 -28.04 -0.92 25.34
CA THR A 420 -29.22 -0.08 25.55
C THR A 420 -29.25 1.03 24.50
N PRO A 421 -30.30 1.18 23.71
CA PRO A 421 -30.45 2.29 22.76
C PRO A 421 -30.51 3.60 23.55
N ARG A 422 -29.68 4.56 23.15
CA ARG A 422 -29.88 5.97 23.55
C ARG A 422 -30.87 6.64 22.65
#